data_d144d977c17845fff295580e3cd3f3e9
#
_entry.id   d144d977c17845fff295580e3cd3f3e9
#
_cell.length_a   1.000
_cell.length_b   1.000
_cell.length_c   1.000
_cell.angle_alpha   90.00
_cell.angle_beta   90.00
_cell.angle_gamma   90.00
#
_symmetry.space_group_name_H-M   'P 1'
#
loop_
_entity.id
_entity.type
_entity.pdbx_description
1 polymer ?
#
loop_
_entity_poly.entity_id
_entity_poly.type
_entity_poly.pdbx_seq_one_letter_code
_entity_poly.pdbx_strand_id
1 'polypeptide(L)'
;MSLRREVFGFIAVIQSVLFLTHYLLYETWAFSPAGSETPGTFWIKLVLGFLSVSFVAASLLAFRYTNATVRAFYRAAAVWIGLVSFLFLAAIFSWMIFGVARLAGLGMNFHRTVELLFGAALMIGLYGVFNASWTRITRTTVRLANLPAAWRGRRAALISDLHLGHVRNGSFLRRMVAKILKEEPDAIFIAGDLYDGTAIDARRAAEPLSELVAPHGVYFVAGNHEQFRDDSKYLHAIAAAGVRVLSNEKVEVDGLQIVGVPYRNAKQDRGFASVLHAIRLDRDRASILLTHAPDHPEIAESAGVSLQLSGHTHLGQFVPWSWMARRIYRQFVYGLSRIGKMQVFTSSGAGTWGPPLRVGSNPRDCNA
;
A
#
# COMPACT_ATOMS: atom_id res chain seq x y z
N MET A 1 -9.86 26.94 8.36
CA MET A 1 -9.79 26.92 6.87
C MET A 1 -10.75 25.86 6.37
N SER A 2 -11.50 26.09 5.26
CA SER A 2 -12.47 25.07 4.82
C SER A 2 -11.72 23.88 4.21
N LEU A 3 -12.19 22.65 4.47
CA LEU A 3 -11.68 21.37 3.91
C LEU A 3 -11.40 21.45 2.38
N ARG A 4 -12.23 22.22 1.66
CA ARG A 4 -12.02 22.47 0.23
C ARG A 4 -10.70 23.18 -0.06
N ARG A 5 -10.28 24.18 0.73
CA ARG A 5 -9.00 24.88 0.52
C ARG A 5 -7.81 23.98 0.75
N GLU A 6 -7.88 23.11 1.74
CA GLU A 6 -6.80 22.12 2.02
C GLU A 6 -6.67 21.12 0.89
N VAL A 7 -7.79 20.59 0.37
CA VAL A 7 -7.79 19.68 -0.78
C VAL A 7 -7.25 20.35 -2.04
N PHE A 8 -7.68 21.60 -2.33
CA PHE A 8 -7.14 22.36 -3.47
C PHE A 8 -5.65 22.63 -3.32
N GLY A 9 -5.19 23.04 -2.12
CA GLY A 9 -3.78 23.25 -1.84
C GLY A 9 -2.95 21.99 -2.05
N PHE A 10 -3.42 20.86 -1.57
CA PHE A 10 -2.77 19.56 -1.75
C PHE A 10 -2.68 19.17 -3.24
N ILE A 11 -3.76 19.31 -4.01
CA ILE A 11 -3.77 19.04 -5.45
C ILE A 11 -2.79 19.97 -6.18
N ALA A 12 -2.77 21.26 -5.83
CA ALA A 12 -1.87 22.23 -6.44
C ALA A 12 -0.40 21.88 -6.19
N VAL A 13 -0.04 21.47 -4.97
CA VAL A 13 1.32 21.02 -4.64
C VAL A 13 1.71 19.79 -5.45
N ILE A 14 0.86 18.75 -5.48
CA ILE A 14 1.13 17.55 -6.28
C ILE A 14 1.30 17.90 -7.75
N GLN A 15 0.39 18.70 -8.31
CA GLN A 15 0.46 19.09 -9.71
C GLN A 15 1.72 19.90 -10.04
N SER A 16 2.15 20.79 -9.14
CA SER A 16 3.40 21.54 -9.29
C SER A 16 4.63 20.62 -9.29
N VAL A 17 4.68 19.63 -8.37
CA VAL A 17 5.74 18.63 -8.34
C VAL A 17 5.77 17.83 -9.64
N LEU A 18 4.60 17.42 -10.15
CA LEU A 18 4.52 16.69 -11.43
C LEU A 18 4.99 17.55 -12.61
N PHE A 19 4.61 18.81 -12.68
CA PHE A 19 5.11 19.72 -13.70
C PHE A 19 6.63 19.88 -13.66
N LEU A 20 7.19 20.14 -12.48
CA LEU A 20 8.63 20.30 -12.31
C LEU A 20 9.40 19.02 -12.68
N THR A 21 8.85 17.86 -12.30
CA THR A 21 9.43 16.56 -12.65
C THR A 21 9.45 16.37 -14.18
N HIS A 22 8.32 16.55 -14.86
CA HIS A 22 8.24 16.39 -16.31
C HIS A 22 9.08 17.45 -17.05
N TYR A 23 9.15 18.67 -16.53
CA TYR A 23 10.04 19.69 -17.05
C TYR A 23 11.52 19.27 -16.95
N LEU A 24 11.94 18.72 -15.81
CA LEU A 24 13.30 18.18 -15.64
C LEU A 24 13.58 17.04 -16.64
N LEU A 25 12.61 16.13 -16.85
CA LEU A 25 12.76 15.06 -17.85
C LEU A 25 12.96 15.63 -19.26
N TYR A 26 12.15 16.63 -19.60
CA TYR A 26 12.26 17.33 -20.90
C TYR A 26 13.64 17.99 -21.04
N GLU A 27 14.07 18.81 -20.08
CA GLU A 27 15.36 19.50 -20.12
C GLU A 27 16.54 18.51 -20.18
N THR A 28 16.44 17.39 -19.46
CA THR A 28 17.48 16.35 -19.46
C THR A 28 17.60 15.70 -20.84
N TRP A 29 16.46 15.44 -21.50
CA TRP A 29 16.44 14.84 -22.84
C TRP A 29 16.86 15.83 -23.94
N ALA A 30 16.37 17.07 -23.86
CA ALA A 30 16.58 18.10 -24.87
C ALA A 30 17.97 18.79 -24.75
N PHE A 31 18.66 18.66 -23.61
CA PHE A 31 19.91 19.34 -23.36
C PHE A 31 21.01 18.89 -24.34
N SER A 32 21.56 19.85 -25.06
CA SER A 32 22.73 19.65 -25.93
C SER A 32 23.87 20.58 -25.49
N PRO A 33 25.04 20.02 -25.10
CA PRO A 33 26.21 20.82 -24.78
C PRO A 33 26.70 21.71 -25.93
N ALA A 34 26.36 21.33 -27.17
CA ALA A 34 26.73 22.07 -28.40
C ALA A 34 25.71 23.15 -28.78
N GLY A 35 24.61 23.30 -28.01
CA GLY A 35 23.58 24.31 -28.29
C GLY A 35 22.69 24.03 -29.51
N SER A 36 22.78 22.84 -30.11
CA SER A 36 21.93 22.47 -31.24
C SER A 36 20.59 21.88 -30.72
N GLU A 37 19.45 22.38 -31.26
CA GLU A 37 18.16 21.76 -30.98
C GLU A 37 18.11 20.35 -31.59
N THR A 38 17.70 19.38 -30.76
CA THR A 38 17.52 18.00 -31.21
C THR A 38 16.19 17.88 -31.97
N PRO A 39 16.16 17.32 -33.20
CA PRO A 39 14.92 17.09 -33.92
C PRO A 39 13.93 16.27 -33.10
N GLY A 40 12.66 16.69 -33.07
CA GLY A 40 11.58 15.97 -32.35
C GLY A 40 11.34 16.42 -30.90
N THR A 41 12.13 17.35 -30.36
CA THR A 41 11.92 17.87 -28.97
C THR A 41 10.53 18.52 -28.79
N PHE A 42 9.96 19.09 -29.83
CA PHE A 42 8.61 19.66 -29.80
C PHE A 42 7.54 18.62 -29.41
N TRP A 43 7.56 17.45 -30.04
CA TRP A 43 6.61 16.39 -29.75
C TRP A 43 6.80 15.81 -28.33
N ILE A 44 8.04 15.66 -27.90
CA ILE A 44 8.37 15.21 -26.54
C ILE A 44 7.81 16.21 -25.52
N LYS A 45 7.96 17.51 -25.75
CA LYS A 45 7.41 18.58 -24.90
C LYS A 45 5.89 18.47 -24.77
N LEU A 46 5.18 18.26 -25.88
CA LEU A 46 3.72 18.10 -25.88
C LEU A 46 3.29 16.84 -25.13
N VAL A 47 3.94 15.71 -25.38
CA VAL A 47 3.64 14.44 -24.73
C VAL A 47 3.89 14.53 -23.21
N LEU A 48 5.04 15.04 -22.79
CA LEU A 48 5.35 15.20 -21.37
C LEU A 48 4.42 16.24 -20.71
N GLY A 49 4.05 17.31 -21.43
CA GLY A 49 3.05 18.27 -20.97
C GLY A 49 1.69 17.62 -20.68
N PHE A 50 1.19 16.80 -21.61
CA PHE A 50 -0.04 16.01 -21.39
C PHE A 50 0.09 15.02 -20.24
N LEU A 51 1.19 14.28 -20.19
CA LEU A 51 1.44 13.26 -19.16
C LEU A 51 1.57 13.86 -17.77
N SER A 52 2.08 15.10 -17.66
CA SER A 52 2.22 15.81 -16.37
C SER A 52 0.90 16.07 -15.65
N VAL A 53 -0.20 16.21 -16.40
CA VAL A 53 -1.56 16.43 -15.84
C VAL A 53 -2.38 15.14 -15.77
N SER A 54 -1.95 14.10 -16.48
CA SER A 54 -2.75 12.88 -16.69
C SER A 54 -3.16 12.18 -15.41
N PHE A 55 -2.27 12.09 -14.41
CA PHE A 55 -2.56 11.38 -13.17
C PHE A 55 -3.57 12.13 -12.29
N VAL A 56 -3.46 13.45 -12.17
CA VAL A 56 -4.43 14.24 -11.40
C VAL A 56 -5.79 14.22 -12.10
N ALA A 57 -5.83 14.41 -13.42
CA ALA A 57 -7.06 14.33 -14.19
C ALA A 57 -7.73 12.95 -14.09
N ALA A 58 -6.96 11.88 -14.25
CA ALA A 58 -7.44 10.52 -14.12
C ALA A 58 -7.97 10.22 -12.71
N SER A 59 -7.29 10.71 -11.66
CA SER A 59 -7.71 10.55 -10.27
C SER A 59 -9.05 11.26 -10.00
N LEU A 60 -9.20 12.51 -10.45
CA LEU A 60 -10.46 13.25 -10.30
C LEU A 60 -11.62 12.55 -11.01
N LEU A 61 -11.39 11.99 -12.19
CA LEU A 61 -12.39 11.20 -12.91
C LEU A 61 -12.70 9.88 -12.17
N ALA A 62 -11.68 9.20 -11.64
CA ALA A 62 -11.83 7.95 -10.92
C ALA A 62 -12.62 8.08 -9.62
N PHE A 63 -12.59 9.24 -8.96
CA PHE A 63 -13.44 9.52 -7.79
C PHE A 63 -14.93 9.67 -8.14
N ARG A 64 -15.27 9.85 -9.42
CA ARG A 64 -16.64 10.13 -9.86
C ARG A 64 -17.23 9.04 -10.76
N TYR A 65 -16.44 8.39 -11.59
CA TYR A 65 -16.91 7.49 -12.63
C TYR A 65 -16.24 6.11 -12.54
N THR A 66 -17.00 5.06 -12.88
CA THR A 66 -16.56 3.64 -12.83
C THR A 66 -16.52 2.97 -14.20
N ASN A 67 -16.69 3.70 -15.31
CA ASN A 67 -16.72 3.15 -16.67
C ASN A 67 -15.35 2.65 -17.15
N ALA A 68 -15.35 1.87 -18.22
CA ALA A 68 -14.14 1.23 -18.76
C ALA A 68 -13.08 2.23 -19.24
N THR A 69 -13.51 3.36 -19.85
CA THR A 69 -12.60 4.41 -20.36
C THR A 69 -11.84 5.09 -19.22
N VAL A 70 -12.56 5.50 -18.16
CA VAL A 70 -11.91 6.10 -16.98
C VAL A 70 -10.98 5.10 -16.31
N ARG A 71 -11.37 3.84 -16.24
CA ARG A 71 -10.52 2.78 -15.69
C ARG A 71 -9.24 2.58 -16.49
N ALA A 72 -9.33 2.55 -17.81
CA ALA A 72 -8.16 2.43 -18.69
C ALA A 72 -7.24 3.64 -18.56
N PHE A 73 -7.81 4.84 -18.57
CA PHE A 73 -7.04 6.09 -18.40
C PHE A 73 -6.35 6.15 -17.03
N TYR A 74 -7.06 5.82 -15.96
CA TYR A 74 -6.48 5.81 -14.61
C TYR A 74 -5.33 4.80 -14.50
N ARG A 75 -5.50 3.58 -15.04
CA ARG A 75 -4.44 2.56 -15.04
C ARG A 75 -3.19 3.03 -15.79
N ALA A 76 -3.37 3.61 -16.99
CA ALA A 76 -2.27 4.14 -17.79
C ALA A 76 -1.54 5.27 -17.04
N ALA A 77 -2.28 6.23 -16.48
CA ALA A 77 -1.73 7.33 -15.71
C ALA A 77 -1.03 6.86 -14.41
N ALA A 78 -1.60 5.86 -13.72
CA ALA A 78 -1.00 5.28 -12.53
C ALA A 78 0.29 4.49 -12.83
N VAL A 79 0.35 3.77 -13.95
CA VAL A 79 1.61 3.15 -14.41
C VAL A 79 2.63 4.22 -14.76
N TRP A 80 2.21 5.25 -15.51
CA TRP A 80 3.10 6.33 -15.92
C TRP A 80 3.75 7.04 -14.72
N ILE A 81 2.97 7.42 -13.70
CA ILE A 81 3.55 8.10 -12.52
C ILE A 81 4.55 7.22 -11.76
N GLY A 82 4.35 5.90 -11.79
CA GLY A 82 5.33 4.94 -11.27
C GLY A 82 6.64 4.98 -12.08
N LEU A 83 6.56 4.95 -13.41
CA LEU A 83 7.71 5.04 -14.31
C LEU A 83 8.44 6.37 -14.18
N VAL A 84 7.69 7.48 -14.08
CA VAL A 84 8.24 8.84 -13.86
C VAL A 84 9.13 8.90 -12.63
N SER A 85 8.82 8.18 -11.57
CA SER A 85 9.65 8.17 -10.35
C SER A 85 11.06 7.64 -10.63
N PHE A 86 11.21 6.62 -11.47
CA PHE A 86 12.53 6.09 -11.86
C PHE A 86 13.21 6.98 -12.89
N LEU A 87 12.47 7.52 -13.85
CA LEU A 87 13.00 8.46 -14.84
C LEU A 87 13.52 9.74 -14.16
N PHE A 88 12.82 10.23 -13.14
CA PHE A 88 13.27 11.37 -12.34
C PHE A 88 14.62 11.11 -11.66
N LEU A 89 14.79 9.93 -11.04
CA LEU A 89 16.08 9.55 -10.46
C LEU A 89 17.15 9.43 -11.54
N ALA A 90 16.85 8.83 -12.69
CA ALA A 90 17.76 8.73 -13.82
C ALA A 90 18.18 10.11 -14.35
N ALA A 91 17.27 11.08 -14.42
CA ALA A 91 17.56 12.45 -14.79
C ALA A 91 18.54 13.10 -13.79
N ILE A 92 18.27 12.99 -12.49
CA ILE A 92 19.19 13.50 -11.45
C ILE A 92 20.58 12.88 -11.59
N PHE A 93 20.68 11.56 -11.74
CA PHE A 93 21.95 10.87 -11.90
C PHE A 93 22.69 11.30 -13.17
N SER A 94 21.96 11.52 -14.28
CA SER A 94 22.56 12.04 -15.52
C SER A 94 23.26 13.38 -15.30
N TRP A 95 22.58 14.31 -14.64
CA TRP A 95 23.16 15.62 -14.31
C TRP A 95 24.31 15.54 -13.30
N MET A 96 24.21 14.68 -12.31
CA MET A 96 25.31 14.46 -11.33
C MET A 96 26.57 13.92 -12.04
N ILE A 97 26.43 12.91 -12.90
CA ILE A 97 27.55 12.32 -13.65
C ILE A 97 28.16 13.38 -14.58
N PHE A 98 27.33 14.15 -15.26
CA PHE A 98 27.78 15.24 -16.14
C PHE A 98 28.56 16.30 -15.37
N GLY A 99 28.03 16.74 -14.22
CA GLY A 99 28.71 17.71 -13.36
C GLY A 99 30.09 17.22 -12.87
N VAL A 100 30.16 15.97 -12.40
CA VAL A 100 31.42 15.35 -11.95
C VAL A 100 32.40 15.23 -13.12
N ALA A 101 31.96 14.77 -14.31
CA ALA A 101 32.82 14.64 -15.48
C ALA A 101 33.40 16.00 -15.90
N ARG A 102 32.54 17.06 -15.91
CA ARG A 102 33.01 18.44 -16.18
C ARG A 102 34.06 18.92 -15.19
N LEU A 103 33.84 18.71 -13.91
CA LEU A 103 34.81 19.12 -12.85
C LEU A 103 36.14 18.35 -12.95
N ALA A 104 36.08 17.09 -13.37
CA ALA A 104 37.27 16.23 -13.54
C ALA A 104 37.97 16.44 -14.91
N GLY A 105 37.49 17.31 -15.77
CA GLY A 105 38.02 17.50 -17.12
C GLY A 105 37.85 16.30 -18.06
N LEU A 106 36.91 15.39 -17.74
CA LEU A 106 36.65 14.20 -18.53
C LEU A 106 35.64 14.48 -19.68
N GLY A 107 35.96 13.99 -20.88
CA GLY A 107 35.03 13.99 -22.01
C GLY A 107 33.89 13.01 -21.76
N MET A 108 32.64 13.48 -21.96
CA MET A 108 31.46 12.65 -21.72
C MET A 108 30.40 12.92 -22.81
N ASN A 109 29.81 11.85 -23.34
CA ASN A 109 28.63 11.96 -24.20
C ASN A 109 27.37 11.96 -23.32
N PHE A 110 26.81 13.15 -23.05
CA PHE A 110 25.65 13.33 -22.19
C PHE A 110 24.42 12.58 -22.70
N HIS A 111 24.10 12.69 -24.00
CA HIS A 111 22.94 12.00 -24.58
C HIS A 111 23.00 10.48 -24.38
N ARG A 112 24.16 9.88 -24.66
CA ARG A 112 24.31 8.44 -24.50
C ARG A 112 24.15 8.00 -23.03
N THR A 113 24.58 8.82 -22.10
CA THR A 113 24.38 8.58 -20.67
C THR A 113 22.91 8.67 -20.29
N VAL A 114 22.18 9.67 -20.81
CA VAL A 114 20.74 9.82 -20.60
C VAL A 114 19.98 8.64 -21.20
N GLU A 115 20.27 8.24 -22.44
CA GLU A 115 19.65 7.07 -23.09
C GLU A 115 19.82 5.80 -22.28
N LEU A 116 21.03 5.53 -21.80
CA LEU A 116 21.31 4.34 -20.98
C LEU A 116 20.58 4.37 -19.64
N LEU A 117 20.61 5.51 -18.93
CA LEU A 117 19.97 5.63 -17.63
C LEU A 117 18.43 5.62 -17.73
N PHE A 118 17.87 6.29 -18.74
CA PHE A 118 16.42 6.27 -18.98
C PHE A 118 15.95 4.89 -19.44
N GLY A 119 16.71 4.21 -20.28
CA GLY A 119 16.44 2.83 -20.68
C GLY A 119 16.44 1.88 -19.48
N ALA A 120 17.45 1.98 -18.61
CA ALA A 120 17.51 1.20 -17.37
C ALA A 120 16.33 1.52 -16.43
N ALA A 121 15.99 2.81 -16.26
CA ALA A 121 14.88 3.24 -15.44
C ALA A 121 13.54 2.67 -15.94
N LEU A 122 13.30 2.68 -17.25
CA LEU A 122 12.12 2.08 -17.86
C LEU A 122 12.07 0.57 -17.65
N MET A 123 13.18 -0.14 -17.85
CA MET A 123 13.25 -1.59 -17.61
C MET A 123 12.97 -1.95 -16.15
N ILE A 124 13.55 -1.21 -15.19
CA ILE A 124 13.30 -1.39 -13.76
C ILE A 124 11.82 -1.12 -13.43
N GLY A 125 11.26 -0.05 -13.99
CA GLY A 125 9.85 0.28 -13.79
C GLY A 125 8.90 -0.77 -14.36
N LEU A 126 9.13 -1.26 -15.58
CA LEU A 126 8.35 -2.33 -16.20
C LEU A 126 8.46 -3.65 -15.42
N TYR A 127 9.67 -4.01 -14.97
CA TYR A 127 9.84 -5.12 -14.04
C TYR A 127 9.00 -4.92 -12.78
N GLY A 128 8.97 -3.70 -12.23
CA GLY A 128 8.18 -3.38 -11.05
C GLY A 128 6.67 -3.56 -11.25
N VAL A 129 6.13 -3.19 -12.42
CA VAL A 129 4.73 -3.44 -12.79
C VAL A 129 4.43 -4.93 -12.87
N PHE A 130 5.29 -5.71 -13.52
CA PHE A 130 5.17 -7.15 -13.56
C PHE A 130 5.23 -7.79 -12.16
N ASN A 131 6.21 -7.40 -11.36
CA ASN A 131 6.41 -7.90 -9.99
C ASN A 131 5.21 -7.59 -9.08
N ALA A 132 4.58 -6.41 -9.23
CA ALA A 132 3.38 -6.02 -8.46
C ALA A 132 2.14 -6.87 -8.79
N SER A 133 2.14 -7.56 -9.93
CA SER A 133 1.06 -8.46 -10.34
C SER A 133 1.22 -9.88 -9.81
N TRP A 134 2.39 -10.21 -9.30
CA TRP A 134 2.72 -11.55 -8.82
C TRP A 134 2.71 -11.61 -7.29
N THR A 135 1.54 -11.84 -6.72
CA THR A 135 1.36 -11.99 -5.27
C THR A 135 1.90 -13.33 -4.78
N ARG A 136 2.65 -13.31 -3.69
CA ARG A 136 3.33 -14.47 -3.09
C ARG A 136 2.82 -14.74 -1.69
N ILE A 137 2.73 -16.03 -1.32
CA ILE A 137 2.45 -16.47 0.05
C ILE A 137 3.77 -16.53 0.82
N THR A 138 3.76 -16.00 2.03
CA THR A 138 4.88 -16.13 2.98
C THR A 138 4.36 -16.87 4.21
N ARG A 139 5.12 -17.84 4.71
CA ARG A 139 4.78 -18.57 5.91
C ARG A 139 5.70 -18.16 7.04
N THR A 140 5.13 -17.86 8.20
CA THR A 140 5.86 -17.40 9.39
C THR A 140 5.30 -18.10 10.62
N THR A 141 6.17 -18.68 11.44
CA THR A 141 5.75 -19.28 12.70
C THR A 141 5.76 -18.25 13.83
N VAL A 142 4.63 -18.10 14.51
CA VAL A 142 4.46 -17.23 15.66
C VAL A 142 4.31 -18.09 16.92
N ARG A 143 5.01 -17.74 17.99
CA ARG A 143 4.94 -18.44 19.29
C ARG A 143 4.39 -17.50 20.33
N LEU A 144 3.18 -17.76 20.80
CA LEU A 144 2.51 -16.95 21.81
C LEU A 144 2.54 -17.66 23.16
N ALA A 145 2.90 -16.92 24.21
CA ALA A 145 2.71 -17.39 25.56
C ALA A 145 1.19 -17.57 25.85
N ASN A 146 0.84 -18.52 26.66
CA ASN A 146 -0.55 -18.78 27.11
C ASN A 146 -1.54 -19.00 25.93
N LEU A 147 -1.03 -19.51 24.78
CA LEU A 147 -1.88 -19.87 23.67
C LEU A 147 -2.80 -21.04 24.04
N PRO A 148 -4.13 -20.91 23.88
CA PRO A 148 -5.07 -21.99 24.14
C PRO A 148 -4.74 -23.25 23.33
N ALA A 149 -5.02 -24.42 23.90
CA ALA A 149 -4.73 -25.70 23.25
C ALA A 149 -5.42 -25.85 21.88
N ALA A 150 -6.63 -25.32 21.72
CA ALA A 150 -7.38 -25.32 20.47
C ALA A 150 -6.68 -24.57 19.33
N TRP A 151 -5.77 -23.64 19.66
CA TRP A 151 -5.05 -22.84 18.69
C TRP A 151 -3.61 -23.33 18.41
N ARG A 152 -3.13 -24.32 19.13
CA ARG A 152 -1.77 -24.86 18.92
C ARG A 152 -1.67 -25.58 17.60
N GLY A 153 -0.66 -25.20 16.77
CA GLY A 153 -0.45 -25.78 15.45
C GLY A 153 -1.46 -25.34 14.39
N ARG A 154 -2.33 -24.37 14.70
CA ARG A 154 -3.30 -23.82 13.75
C ARG A 154 -2.67 -22.84 12.79
N ARG A 155 -3.28 -22.68 11.62
CA ARG A 155 -2.86 -21.75 10.57
C ARG A 155 -3.79 -20.54 10.55
N ALA A 156 -3.23 -19.35 10.53
CA ALA A 156 -3.97 -18.12 10.32
C ALA A 156 -3.51 -17.41 9.05
N ALA A 157 -4.43 -17.06 8.17
CA ALA A 157 -4.13 -16.24 7.01
C ALA A 157 -4.27 -14.76 7.38
N LEU A 158 -3.26 -13.95 7.05
CA LEU A 158 -3.32 -12.49 7.10
C LEU A 158 -3.27 -11.91 5.70
N ILE A 159 -4.24 -11.08 5.37
CA ILE A 159 -4.28 -10.29 4.13
C ILE A 159 -4.52 -8.82 4.45
N SER A 160 -3.92 -7.91 3.68
CA SER A 160 -4.10 -6.47 3.85
C SER A 160 -3.91 -5.73 2.53
N ASP A 161 -4.36 -4.48 2.48
CA ASP A 161 -4.02 -3.52 1.43
C ASP A 161 -4.30 -4.05 0.01
N LEU A 162 -5.50 -4.55 -0.21
CA LEU A 162 -5.94 -5.05 -1.51
C LEU A 162 -6.20 -3.92 -2.51
N HIS A 163 -6.65 -2.75 -2.03
CA HIS A 163 -6.93 -1.54 -2.81
C HIS A 163 -7.78 -1.80 -4.05
N LEU A 164 -8.96 -2.39 -3.82
CA LEU A 164 -9.93 -2.63 -4.88
C LEU A 164 -10.49 -1.31 -5.42
N GLY A 165 -10.41 -1.12 -6.72
CA GLY A 165 -10.84 0.07 -7.41
C GLY A 165 -10.55 0.03 -8.90
N HIS A 166 -10.00 1.11 -9.45
CA HIS A 166 -9.74 1.21 -10.87
C HIS A 166 -8.56 0.36 -11.35
N VAL A 167 -7.56 0.12 -10.51
CA VAL A 167 -6.41 -0.75 -10.85
C VAL A 167 -6.76 -2.21 -10.59
N ARG A 168 -7.20 -2.55 -9.40
CA ARG A 168 -7.54 -3.89 -8.97
C ARG A 168 -9.06 -4.03 -8.80
N ASN A 169 -9.62 -5.14 -9.20
CA ASN A 169 -11.06 -5.36 -9.22
C ASN A 169 -11.46 -6.67 -8.51
N GLY A 170 -12.74 -7.00 -8.50
CA GLY A 170 -13.25 -8.24 -7.91
C GLY A 170 -12.60 -9.52 -8.46
N SER A 171 -12.14 -9.53 -9.73
CA SER A 171 -11.40 -10.69 -10.25
C SER A 171 -10.01 -10.84 -9.58
N PHE A 172 -9.39 -9.74 -9.19
CA PHE A 172 -8.17 -9.81 -8.37
C PHE A 172 -8.47 -10.39 -6.99
N LEU A 173 -9.52 -9.90 -6.32
CA LEU A 173 -9.94 -10.43 -5.02
C LEU A 173 -10.28 -11.92 -5.12
N ARG A 174 -11.01 -12.37 -6.15
CA ARG A 174 -11.34 -13.79 -6.34
C ARG A 174 -10.09 -14.67 -6.44
N ARG A 175 -9.04 -14.20 -7.14
CA ARG A 175 -7.75 -14.92 -7.16
C ARG A 175 -7.07 -14.96 -5.79
N MET A 176 -7.20 -13.92 -4.97
CA MET A 176 -6.66 -13.90 -3.62
C MET A 176 -7.41 -14.87 -2.70
N VAL A 177 -8.73 -14.84 -2.74
CA VAL A 177 -9.60 -15.78 -2.02
C VAL A 177 -9.23 -17.23 -2.37
N ALA A 178 -9.12 -17.56 -3.67
CA ALA A 178 -8.72 -18.89 -4.10
C ALA A 178 -7.33 -19.32 -3.61
N LYS A 179 -6.39 -18.36 -3.49
CA LYS A 179 -5.06 -18.64 -2.91
C LYS A 179 -5.12 -18.89 -1.42
N ILE A 180 -5.89 -18.09 -0.68
CA ILE A 180 -6.08 -18.23 0.77
C ILE A 180 -6.69 -19.58 1.09
N LEU A 181 -7.76 -19.95 0.41
CA LEU A 181 -8.47 -21.21 0.65
C LEU A 181 -7.59 -22.46 0.38
N LYS A 182 -6.64 -22.37 -0.55
CA LYS A 182 -5.66 -23.46 -0.79
C LYS A 182 -4.70 -23.70 0.38
N GLU A 183 -4.52 -22.74 1.25
CA GLU A 183 -3.69 -22.88 2.45
C GLU A 183 -4.48 -23.48 3.63
N GLU A 184 -5.79 -23.71 3.48
CA GLU A 184 -6.69 -24.28 4.48
C GLU A 184 -6.53 -23.61 5.85
N PRO A 185 -6.71 -22.26 5.96
CA PRO A 185 -6.50 -21.55 7.21
C PRO A 185 -7.61 -21.85 8.20
N ASP A 186 -7.26 -21.98 9.48
CA ASP A 186 -8.22 -22.10 10.60
C ASP A 186 -8.86 -20.74 10.94
N ALA A 187 -8.18 -19.63 10.69
CA ALA A 187 -8.71 -18.27 10.84
C ALA A 187 -8.19 -17.37 9.72
N ILE A 188 -8.95 -16.31 9.38
CA ILE A 188 -8.55 -15.33 8.37
C ILE A 188 -8.68 -13.93 8.95
N PHE A 189 -7.60 -13.15 8.84
CA PHE A 189 -7.52 -11.76 9.30
C PHE A 189 -7.31 -10.83 8.11
N ILE A 190 -8.16 -9.81 7.97
CA ILE A 190 -8.09 -8.79 6.92
C ILE A 190 -7.78 -7.45 7.59
N ALA A 191 -6.53 -7.00 7.47
CA ALA A 191 -6.03 -5.83 8.18
C ALA A 191 -6.25 -4.51 7.39
N GLY A 192 -7.46 -4.30 6.86
CA GLY A 192 -7.88 -3.02 6.26
C GLY A 192 -7.41 -2.78 4.83
N ASP A 193 -7.81 -1.63 4.31
CA ASP A 193 -7.56 -1.14 2.96
C ASP A 193 -7.96 -2.16 1.88
N LEU A 194 -9.17 -2.71 2.04
CA LEU A 194 -9.80 -3.54 1.02
C LEU A 194 -10.11 -2.72 -0.25
N TYR A 195 -10.56 -1.47 -0.08
CA TYR A 195 -10.88 -0.54 -1.15
C TYR A 195 -9.80 0.52 -1.30
N ASP A 196 -9.68 1.14 -2.50
CA ASP A 196 -8.69 2.20 -2.77
C ASP A 196 -9.24 3.62 -2.52
N GLY A 197 -10.50 3.75 -2.12
CA GLY A 197 -11.17 5.03 -1.88
C GLY A 197 -11.75 5.69 -3.13
N THR A 198 -11.50 5.19 -4.35
CA THR A 198 -12.12 5.69 -5.58
C THR A 198 -13.58 5.23 -5.72
N ALA A 199 -14.29 5.72 -6.75
CA ALA A 199 -15.66 5.27 -7.01
C ALA A 199 -15.68 3.78 -7.36
N ILE A 200 -16.46 3.01 -6.60
CA ILE A 200 -16.61 1.55 -6.79
C ILE A 200 -17.98 1.10 -6.28
N ASP A 201 -18.54 0.08 -6.90
CA ASP A 201 -19.62 -0.70 -6.33
C ASP A 201 -19.04 -1.61 -5.23
N ALA A 202 -19.19 -1.17 -3.98
CA ALA A 202 -18.59 -1.82 -2.83
C ALA A 202 -19.09 -3.26 -2.65
N ARG A 203 -20.40 -3.49 -2.85
CA ARG A 203 -21.03 -4.81 -2.69
C ARG A 203 -20.51 -5.80 -3.72
N ARG A 204 -20.49 -5.40 -4.99
CA ARG A 204 -20.00 -6.24 -6.09
C ARG A 204 -18.50 -6.51 -5.97
N ALA A 205 -17.72 -5.54 -5.46
CA ALA A 205 -16.29 -5.70 -5.28
C ALA A 205 -15.94 -6.65 -4.12
N ALA A 206 -16.72 -6.63 -3.03
CA ALA A 206 -16.53 -7.48 -1.85
C ALA A 206 -17.15 -8.88 -2.01
N GLU A 207 -18.01 -9.10 -3.02
CA GLU A 207 -18.74 -10.36 -3.22
C GLU A 207 -17.83 -11.61 -3.08
N PRO A 208 -16.61 -11.66 -3.63
CA PRO A 208 -15.77 -12.85 -3.48
C PRO A 208 -15.34 -13.17 -2.03
N LEU A 209 -15.47 -12.22 -1.09
CA LEU A 209 -15.22 -12.52 0.32
C LEU A 209 -16.20 -13.53 0.89
N SER A 210 -17.39 -13.68 0.31
CA SER A 210 -18.40 -14.66 0.75
C SER A 210 -17.94 -16.11 0.56
N GLU A 211 -16.91 -16.33 -0.26
CA GLU A 211 -16.28 -17.65 -0.44
C GLU A 211 -15.28 -17.98 0.69
N LEU A 212 -14.84 -16.97 1.50
CA LEU A 212 -13.91 -17.19 2.60
C LEU A 212 -14.60 -17.95 3.74
N VAL A 213 -14.08 -19.13 4.05
CA VAL A 213 -14.54 -19.97 5.14
C VAL A 213 -13.32 -20.40 5.97
N ALA A 214 -13.41 -20.23 7.29
CA ALA A 214 -12.41 -20.70 8.23
C ALA A 214 -13.08 -21.14 9.56
N PRO A 215 -12.68 -22.27 10.16
CA PRO A 215 -13.31 -22.80 11.40
C PRO A 215 -13.37 -21.80 12.55
N HIS A 216 -12.34 -20.96 12.73
CA HIS A 216 -12.30 -19.94 13.78
C HIS A 216 -12.68 -18.54 13.28
N GLY A 217 -13.27 -18.43 12.06
CA GLY A 217 -13.85 -17.21 11.53
C GLY A 217 -12.97 -16.38 10.62
N VAL A 218 -13.62 -15.37 10.01
CA VAL A 218 -13.01 -14.37 9.12
C VAL A 218 -13.25 -12.98 9.72
N TYR A 219 -12.18 -12.24 9.97
CA TYR A 219 -12.19 -10.97 10.69
C TYR A 219 -11.64 -9.85 9.83
N PHE A 220 -12.26 -8.67 9.91
CA PHE A 220 -11.83 -7.46 9.22
C PHE A 220 -11.75 -6.29 10.19
N VAL A 221 -10.78 -5.41 9.97
CA VAL A 221 -10.70 -4.10 10.60
C VAL A 221 -10.55 -3.02 9.52
N ALA A 222 -11.19 -1.86 9.71
CA ALA A 222 -11.12 -0.78 8.72
C ALA A 222 -9.74 -0.13 8.69
N GLY A 223 -9.22 0.06 7.47
CA GLY A 223 -8.03 0.85 7.20
C GLY A 223 -8.34 2.33 6.95
N ASN A 224 -7.34 3.10 6.55
CA ASN A 224 -7.52 4.53 6.28
C ASN A 224 -8.33 4.78 5.00
N HIS A 225 -8.26 3.89 4.02
CA HIS A 225 -8.99 4.05 2.76
C HIS A 225 -10.48 3.82 2.90
N GLU A 226 -10.94 2.92 3.76
CA GLU A 226 -12.35 2.84 4.11
C GLU A 226 -12.82 4.12 4.81
N GLN A 227 -11.97 4.71 5.64
CA GLN A 227 -12.32 5.83 6.54
C GLN A 227 -12.09 7.24 5.97
N PHE A 228 -11.76 7.38 4.67
CA PHE A 228 -11.60 8.71 4.02
C PHE A 228 -12.90 9.53 3.99
N ARG A 229 -14.04 8.85 3.98
CA ARG A 229 -15.39 9.45 3.97
C ARG A 229 -16.29 8.68 4.92
N ASP A 230 -17.56 8.54 4.55
CA ASP A 230 -18.49 7.63 5.21
C ASP A 230 -18.09 6.18 4.87
N ASP A 231 -17.61 5.46 5.89
CA ASP A 231 -17.17 4.07 5.79
C ASP A 231 -18.33 3.06 5.81
N SER A 232 -19.53 3.50 6.19
CA SER A 232 -20.68 2.63 6.44
C SER A 232 -20.99 1.70 5.26
N LYS A 233 -20.98 2.21 4.03
CA LYS A 233 -21.25 1.43 2.82
C LYS A 233 -20.23 0.32 2.57
N TYR A 234 -18.97 0.57 2.91
CA TYR A 234 -17.88 -0.40 2.76
C TYR A 234 -17.98 -1.49 3.81
N LEU A 235 -18.15 -1.09 5.07
CA LEU A 235 -18.28 -2.01 6.18
C LEU A 235 -19.53 -2.88 6.06
N HIS A 236 -20.67 -2.32 5.63
CA HIS A 236 -21.89 -3.09 5.32
C HIS A 236 -21.68 -4.10 4.19
N ALA A 237 -20.96 -3.74 3.14
CA ALA A 237 -20.68 -4.66 2.02
C ALA A 237 -19.78 -5.82 2.47
N ILE A 238 -18.78 -5.58 3.32
CA ILE A 238 -17.90 -6.59 3.89
C ILE A 238 -18.68 -7.51 4.85
N ALA A 239 -19.48 -6.95 5.75
CA ALA A 239 -20.31 -7.72 6.68
C ALA A 239 -21.35 -8.58 5.94
N ALA A 240 -21.97 -8.04 4.89
CA ALA A 240 -22.92 -8.76 4.05
C ALA A 240 -22.27 -9.94 3.29
N ALA A 241 -20.96 -9.92 3.10
CA ALA A 241 -20.18 -11.03 2.54
C ALA A 241 -19.78 -12.08 3.62
N GLY A 242 -20.31 -12.00 4.84
CA GLY A 242 -20.06 -12.98 5.90
C GLY A 242 -18.78 -12.74 6.73
N VAL A 243 -18.08 -11.63 6.51
CA VAL A 243 -16.87 -11.29 7.27
C VAL A 243 -17.26 -10.52 8.54
N ARG A 244 -16.70 -10.91 9.67
CA ARG A 244 -16.91 -10.19 10.94
C ARG A 244 -16.08 -8.91 10.97
N VAL A 245 -16.75 -7.78 10.88
CA VAL A 245 -16.11 -6.46 11.02
C VAL A 245 -15.93 -6.15 12.49
N LEU A 246 -14.69 -5.94 12.93
CA LEU A 246 -14.36 -5.58 14.31
C LEU A 246 -14.15 -4.06 14.41
N SER A 247 -14.77 -3.43 15.40
CA SER A 247 -14.68 -1.98 15.61
C SER A 247 -14.62 -1.65 17.10
N ASN A 248 -13.41 -1.50 17.64
CA ASN A 248 -13.15 -1.24 19.07
C ASN A 248 -13.77 -2.29 19.98
N GLU A 249 -13.69 -3.53 19.57
CA GLU A 249 -14.30 -4.66 20.29
C GLU A 249 -13.34 -5.84 20.40
N LYS A 250 -13.65 -6.72 21.35
CA LYS A 250 -13.01 -8.00 21.58
C LYS A 250 -14.00 -9.13 21.34
N VAL A 251 -13.54 -10.18 20.66
CA VAL A 251 -14.25 -11.45 20.57
C VAL A 251 -13.37 -12.55 21.15
N GLU A 252 -13.99 -13.56 21.72
CA GLU A 252 -13.30 -14.73 22.24
C GLU A 252 -13.66 -15.95 21.41
N VAL A 253 -12.64 -16.64 20.93
CA VAL A 253 -12.79 -17.83 20.10
C VAL A 253 -11.89 -18.93 20.66
N ASP A 254 -12.50 -19.97 21.18
CA ASP A 254 -11.81 -21.12 21.81
C ASP A 254 -10.67 -20.71 22.75
N GLY A 255 -10.95 -19.68 23.55
CA GLY A 255 -10.03 -19.17 24.58
C GLY A 255 -9.04 -18.09 24.09
N LEU A 256 -8.91 -17.86 22.80
CA LEU A 256 -8.09 -16.76 22.26
C LEU A 256 -8.90 -15.46 22.23
N GLN A 257 -8.29 -14.36 22.66
CA GLN A 257 -8.87 -13.03 22.59
C GLN A 257 -8.49 -12.38 21.26
N ILE A 258 -9.46 -12.05 20.41
CA ILE A 258 -9.25 -11.33 19.14
C ILE A 258 -9.84 -9.94 19.29
N VAL A 259 -9.00 -8.92 19.13
CA VAL A 259 -9.35 -7.51 19.27
C VAL A 259 -9.23 -6.82 17.93
N GLY A 260 -10.23 -6.01 17.55
CA GLY A 260 -10.15 -5.17 16.36
C GLY A 260 -10.23 -3.69 16.70
N VAL A 261 -9.23 -2.93 16.29
CA VAL A 261 -9.19 -1.46 16.44
C VAL A 261 -8.99 -0.81 15.08
N PRO A 262 -10.01 -0.08 14.55
CA PRO A 262 -9.91 0.60 13.26
C PRO A 262 -8.79 1.66 13.24
N TYR A 263 -8.26 1.94 12.05
CA TYR A 263 -7.14 2.86 11.83
C TYR A 263 -7.34 4.23 12.53
N ARG A 264 -8.51 4.85 12.39
CA ARG A 264 -8.82 6.16 12.98
C ARG A 264 -8.62 6.20 14.50
N ASN A 265 -8.94 5.10 15.17
CA ASN A 265 -8.80 4.97 16.63
C ASN A 265 -7.37 4.59 17.02
N ALA A 266 -6.72 3.72 16.24
CA ALA A 266 -5.36 3.25 16.53
C ALA A 266 -4.29 4.31 16.24
N LYS A 267 -4.54 5.26 15.31
CA LYS A 267 -3.59 6.30 14.93
C LYS A 267 -3.34 7.37 16.00
N GLN A 268 -4.25 7.54 16.94
CA GLN A 268 -4.17 8.55 18.00
C GLN A 268 -3.82 7.90 19.33
N ASP A 269 -2.67 8.22 19.92
CA ASP A 269 -2.15 7.64 21.16
C ASP A 269 -3.22 7.54 22.26
N ARG A 270 -3.84 8.67 22.61
CA ARG A 270 -4.86 8.71 23.68
C ARG A 270 -6.11 7.91 23.32
N GLY A 271 -6.54 7.97 22.06
CA GLY A 271 -7.69 7.23 21.57
C GLY A 271 -7.43 5.73 21.60
N PHE A 272 -6.27 5.30 21.15
CA PHE A 272 -5.87 3.91 21.13
C PHE A 272 -5.73 3.32 22.53
N ALA A 273 -5.02 4.02 23.44
CA ALA A 273 -4.89 3.62 24.83
C ALA A 273 -6.25 3.50 25.53
N SER A 274 -7.15 4.45 25.31
CA SER A 274 -8.50 4.45 25.90
C SER A 274 -9.32 3.24 25.43
N VAL A 275 -9.27 2.93 24.12
CA VAL A 275 -9.96 1.76 23.56
C VAL A 275 -9.44 0.47 24.16
N LEU A 276 -8.12 0.27 24.18
CA LEU A 276 -7.54 -0.95 24.72
C LEU A 276 -7.80 -1.12 26.23
N HIS A 277 -7.79 0.01 26.96
CA HIS A 277 -8.15 -0.01 28.39
C HIS A 277 -9.62 -0.41 28.61
N ALA A 278 -10.54 0.10 27.78
CA ALA A 278 -11.95 -0.23 27.86
C ALA A 278 -12.25 -1.71 27.51
N ILE A 279 -11.48 -2.29 26.61
CA ILE A 279 -11.61 -3.70 26.16
C ILE A 279 -11.21 -4.68 27.28
N ARG A 280 -10.32 -4.30 28.17
CA ARG A 280 -9.86 -5.13 29.33
C ARG A 280 -9.39 -6.52 28.92
N LEU A 281 -8.19 -6.59 28.35
CA LEU A 281 -7.57 -7.88 28.02
C LEU A 281 -7.23 -8.66 29.30
N ASP A 282 -7.51 -9.96 29.27
CA ASP A 282 -6.98 -10.90 30.22
C ASP A 282 -5.51 -11.19 29.86
N ARG A 283 -4.58 -10.79 30.73
CA ARG A 283 -3.13 -10.90 30.47
C ARG A 283 -2.60 -12.33 30.64
N ASP A 284 -3.38 -13.20 31.30
CA ASP A 284 -3.03 -14.59 31.46
C ASP A 284 -3.43 -15.46 30.25
N ARG A 285 -4.06 -14.85 29.28
CA ARG A 285 -4.51 -15.48 28.02
C ARG A 285 -3.89 -14.78 26.80
N ALA A 286 -3.57 -15.57 25.78
CA ALA A 286 -3.08 -15.00 24.54
C ALA A 286 -4.13 -14.10 23.88
N SER A 287 -3.64 -13.05 23.21
CA SER A 287 -4.48 -12.11 22.47
C SER A 287 -3.88 -11.75 21.12
N ILE A 288 -4.74 -11.55 20.12
CA ILE A 288 -4.40 -11.01 18.80
C ILE A 288 -5.08 -9.66 18.65
N LEU A 289 -4.31 -8.62 18.39
CA LEU A 289 -4.81 -7.31 17.98
C LEU A 289 -4.75 -7.20 16.46
N LEU A 290 -5.88 -7.02 15.81
CA LEU A 290 -5.99 -6.68 14.42
C LEU A 290 -6.16 -5.16 14.30
N THR A 291 -5.19 -4.49 13.68
CA THR A 291 -5.24 -3.05 13.37
C THR A 291 -4.54 -2.79 12.04
N HIS A 292 -4.97 -1.74 11.30
CA HIS A 292 -4.48 -1.55 9.94
C HIS A 292 -3.00 -1.17 9.88
N ALA A 293 -2.55 -0.22 10.68
CA ALA A 293 -1.15 0.24 10.69
C ALA A 293 -0.40 -0.24 11.93
N PRO A 294 0.93 -0.47 11.87
CA PRO A 294 1.74 -0.82 13.04
C PRO A 294 2.10 0.43 13.88
N ASP A 295 1.10 1.31 14.08
CA ASP A 295 1.24 2.52 14.90
C ASP A 295 1.19 2.16 16.38
N HIS A 296 1.94 2.89 17.21
CA HIS A 296 1.93 2.82 18.68
C HIS A 296 2.01 1.41 19.28
N PRO A 297 2.92 0.53 18.82
CA PRO A 297 3.00 -0.84 19.32
C PRO A 297 3.35 -0.91 20.83
N GLU A 298 3.97 0.14 21.39
CA GLU A 298 4.23 0.30 22.83
C GLU A 298 2.94 0.39 23.65
N ILE A 299 1.89 1.01 23.11
CA ILE A 299 0.57 1.10 23.75
C ILE A 299 -0.11 -0.29 23.78
N ALA A 300 -0.05 -1.00 22.65
CA ALA A 300 -0.60 -2.36 22.56
C ALA A 300 0.14 -3.33 23.49
N GLU A 301 1.46 -3.26 23.57
CA GLU A 301 2.29 -4.06 24.47
C GLU A 301 1.93 -3.79 25.94
N SER A 302 1.84 -2.53 26.33
CA SER A 302 1.49 -2.13 27.70
C SER A 302 0.07 -2.56 28.10
N ALA A 303 -0.85 -2.68 27.13
CA ALA A 303 -2.20 -3.21 27.33
C ALA A 303 -2.22 -4.74 27.48
N GLY A 304 -1.13 -5.45 27.18
CA GLY A 304 -1.03 -6.90 27.31
C GLY A 304 -1.37 -7.68 26.04
N VAL A 305 -1.31 -7.04 24.89
CA VAL A 305 -1.45 -7.72 23.59
C VAL A 305 -0.30 -8.69 23.39
N SER A 306 -0.59 -9.91 22.90
CA SER A 306 0.42 -10.93 22.62
C SER A 306 0.96 -10.85 21.18
N LEU A 307 0.08 -10.59 20.22
CA LEU A 307 0.39 -10.46 18.80
C LEU A 307 -0.42 -9.32 18.19
N GLN A 308 0.26 -8.39 17.51
CA GLN A 308 -0.37 -7.39 16.65
C GLN A 308 -0.21 -7.80 15.18
N LEU A 309 -1.31 -7.77 14.42
CA LEU A 309 -1.37 -8.00 12.98
C LEU A 309 -1.71 -6.71 12.27
N SER A 310 -0.88 -6.30 11.30
CA SER A 310 -1.01 -5.03 10.59
C SER A 310 -0.63 -5.10 9.11
N GLY A 311 -0.98 -4.07 8.35
CA GLY A 311 -0.60 -3.80 6.97
C GLY A 311 -0.06 -2.38 6.79
N HIS A 312 -0.67 -1.60 5.88
CA HIS A 312 -0.50 -0.17 5.65
C HIS A 312 0.83 0.28 5.04
N THR A 313 1.95 -0.27 5.47
CA THR A 313 3.28 0.26 5.12
C THR A 313 3.65 0.02 3.65
N HIS A 314 3.03 -0.97 3.00
CA HIS A 314 3.40 -1.48 1.67
C HIS A 314 4.90 -1.78 1.52
N LEU A 315 5.69 -1.76 2.59
CA LEU A 315 7.16 -1.70 2.56
C LEU A 315 7.66 -0.55 1.64
N GLY A 316 6.82 0.49 1.47
CA GLY A 316 7.03 1.64 0.60
C GLY A 316 7.01 1.37 -0.90
N GLN A 317 6.67 0.16 -1.34
CA GLN A 317 6.56 -0.30 -2.74
C GLN A 317 7.85 -0.18 -3.57
N PHE A 318 8.51 1.00 -3.62
CA PHE A 318 9.75 1.25 -4.36
C PHE A 318 10.53 2.45 -3.79
N VAL A 319 11.79 2.59 -4.19
CA VAL A 319 12.65 3.74 -3.80
C VAL A 319 12.13 5.04 -4.46
N PRO A 320 12.10 6.19 -3.75
CA PRO A 320 12.64 6.39 -2.39
C PRO A 320 11.64 6.08 -1.25
N TRP A 321 10.39 5.76 -1.56
CA TRP A 321 9.31 5.56 -0.59
C TRP A 321 9.60 4.41 0.37
N SER A 322 10.32 3.38 -0.08
CA SER A 322 10.77 2.27 0.78
C SER A 322 11.75 2.72 1.87
N TRP A 323 12.60 3.71 1.60
CA TRP A 323 13.47 4.29 2.62
C TRP A 323 12.69 5.12 3.64
N MET A 324 11.71 5.89 3.15
CA MET A 324 10.83 6.68 4.00
C MET A 324 9.99 5.79 4.91
N ALA A 325 9.37 4.74 4.39
CA ALA A 325 8.61 3.78 5.18
C ALA A 325 9.46 3.12 6.26
N ARG A 326 10.71 2.70 5.93
CA ARG A 326 11.66 2.14 6.91
C ARG A 326 12.04 3.16 7.98
N ARG A 327 12.15 4.44 7.65
CA ARG A 327 12.48 5.48 8.63
C ARG A 327 11.31 5.77 9.58
N ILE A 328 10.07 5.72 9.08
CA ILE A 328 8.86 5.96 9.88
C ILE A 328 8.57 4.77 10.79
N TYR A 329 8.44 3.56 10.21
CA TYR A 329 7.98 2.37 10.95
C TYR A 329 9.13 1.54 11.51
N ARG A 330 10.40 1.89 11.23
CA ARG A 330 11.61 1.22 11.74
C ARG A 330 11.52 -0.30 11.53
N GLN A 331 11.69 -1.08 12.61
CA GLN A 331 11.62 -2.54 12.60
C GLN A 331 10.21 -3.09 12.32
N PHE A 332 9.15 -2.28 12.50
CA PHE A 332 7.77 -2.68 12.28
C PHE A 332 7.28 -2.44 10.84
N VAL A 333 8.18 -2.02 9.94
CA VAL A 333 7.81 -1.76 8.54
C VAL A 333 7.33 -3.00 7.80
N TYR A 334 7.84 -4.19 8.15
CA TYR A 334 7.50 -5.45 7.48
C TYR A 334 7.98 -6.68 8.26
N GLY A 335 7.19 -7.77 8.19
CA GLY A 335 7.54 -9.06 8.75
C GLY A 335 7.32 -9.13 10.26
N LEU A 336 7.88 -10.16 10.89
CA LEU A 336 7.75 -10.40 12.31
C LEU A 336 8.82 -9.64 13.09
N SER A 337 8.38 -8.83 14.03
CA SER A 337 9.22 -8.04 14.95
C SER A 337 8.72 -8.23 16.38
N ARG A 338 9.49 -7.76 17.36
CA ARG A 338 9.12 -7.86 18.78
C ARG A 338 9.31 -6.52 19.49
N ILE A 339 8.41 -6.23 20.43
CA ILE A 339 8.55 -5.17 21.42
C ILE A 339 8.14 -5.75 22.78
N GLY A 340 9.03 -5.68 23.78
CA GLY A 340 8.80 -6.32 25.07
C GLY A 340 8.41 -7.79 24.91
N LYS A 341 7.24 -8.16 25.42
CA LYS A 341 6.67 -9.51 25.31
C LYS A 341 5.79 -9.70 24.07
N MET A 342 5.35 -8.61 23.42
CA MET A 342 4.47 -8.62 22.26
C MET A 342 5.25 -8.86 20.96
N GLN A 343 4.64 -9.62 20.05
CA GLN A 343 5.09 -9.74 18.67
C GLN A 343 4.23 -8.82 17.76
N VAL A 344 4.84 -8.26 16.75
CA VAL A 344 4.15 -7.45 15.72
C VAL A 344 4.47 -8.06 14.36
N PHE A 345 3.44 -8.43 13.63
CA PHE A 345 3.58 -8.86 12.26
C PHE A 345 2.95 -7.84 11.31
N THR A 346 3.75 -7.32 10.40
CA THR A 346 3.30 -6.34 9.41
C THR A 346 3.39 -6.92 8.00
N SER A 347 2.25 -6.98 7.31
CA SER A 347 2.16 -7.36 5.90
C SER A 347 2.68 -6.22 5.01
N SER A 348 3.28 -6.57 3.87
CA SER A 348 3.59 -5.58 2.82
C SER A 348 2.41 -5.28 1.89
N GLY A 349 1.24 -5.88 2.16
CA GLY A 349 0.06 -5.73 1.34
C GLY A 349 0.04 -6.59 0.08
N ALA A 350 -1.14 -7.11 -0.26
CA ALA A 350 -1.37 -7.91 -1.46
C ALA A 350 -1.55 -7.05 -2.72
N GLY A 351 -2.14 -5.87 -2.55
CA GLY A 351 -2.33 -4.88 -3.59
C GLY A 351 -1.20 -3.86 -3.69
N THR A 352 -1.52 -2.72 -4.27
CA THR A 352 -0.63 -1.55 -4.40
C THR A 352 -1.46 -0.29 -4.23
N TRP A 353 -0.88 0.70 -3.57
CA TRP A 353 -1.47 2.02 -3.48
C TRP A 353 -0.87 2.95 -4.55
N GLY A 354 -1.72 3.70 -5.26
CA GLY A 354 -1.30 4.57 -6.36
C GLY A 354 -0.70 3.79 -7.54
N PRO A 355 0.60 3.93 -7.86
CA PRO A 355 1.23 3.21 -8.95
C PRO A 355 1.20 1.68 -8.75
N PRO A 356 0.71 0.90 -9.73
CA PRO A 356 0.73 -0.57 -9.64
C PRO A 356 2.12 -1.14 -9.92
N LEU A 357 3.08 -0.82 -9.02
CA LEU A 357 4.49 -1.08 -9.24
C LEU A 357 5.20 -1.40 -7.91
N ARG A 358 6.06 -2.44 -7.91
CA ARG A 358 6.89 -2.82 -6.77
C ARG A 358 8.31 -3.16 -7.20
N VAL A 359 9.29 -2.47 -6.60
CA VAL A 359 10.72 -2.73 -6.81
C VAL A 359 11.41 -2.78 -5.44
N GLY A 360 12.10 -3.89 -5.14
CA GLY A 360 12.71 -4.12 -3.83
C GLY A 360 11.74 -4.50 -2.72
N SER A 361 10.46 -4.66 -3.04
CA SER A 361 9.42 -5.26 -2.19
C SER A 361 8.55 -6.19 -3.03
N ASN A 362 8.07 -7.27 -2.45
CA ASN A 362 7.14 -8.17 -3.13
C ASN A 362 5.75 -8.00 -2.52
N PRO A 363 4.66 -8.04 -3.33
CA PRO A 363 3.33 -8.16 -2.77
C PRO A 363 3.23 -9.51 -2.06
N ARG A 364 2.80 -9.52 -0.82
CA ARG A 364 2.68 -10.72 0.00
C ARG A 364 1.32 -10.77 0.65
N ASP A 365 0.65 -11.90 0.40
CA ASP A 365 -0.61 -12.27 1.01
C ASP A 365 -0.30 -13.33 2.03
N CYS A 366 -0.90 -13.57 3.01
CA CYS A 366 -0.88 -14.78 3.84
C CYS A 366 0.45 -15.08 4.52
N ASN A 367 0.37 -15.07 5.81
CA ASN A 367 1.21 -15.83 6.68
C ASN A 367 0.35 -16.94 7.27
N ALA A 368 0.67 -18.15 6.91
CA ALA A 368 0.08 -19.31 7.53
C ALA A 368 0.93 -19.74 8.71
#